data_8a2205813a1aa0f7bed097f43a1e3ad9
#
_entry.id   8a2205813a1aa0f7bed097f43a1e3ad9
#
_cell.length_a   1.000
_cell.length_b   1.000
_cell.length_c   1.000
_cell.angle_alpha   90.00
_cell.angle_beta   90.00
_cell.angle_gamma   90.00
#
_symmetry.space_group_name_H-M   'P 1'
#
loop_
_entity.id
_entity.type
_entity.pdbx_description
1 polymer ?
#
loop_
_entity_poly.entity_id
_entity_poly.type
_entity_poly.pdbx_seq_one_letter_code
_entity_poly.pdbx_strand_id
1 'polypeptide(L)'
;GWVALLRTSTLTALRATLGTLRRMHSRKQTARHVGEILLGFAVLMYGMTAMSGAVEPLRESAVFINAMTSFANPLLGILVGIVFTSVIQSASAAVGILQALAATGAVTFEIALPIIMGIAIGAAVPVLLSALGANVSGKRTAFVYLLIDVLGGVIWGCIFYAVNGVVNFDFMDTTMTTVSIALA
;
A
#
# COMPACT_ATOMS: atom_id res chain seq x y z
N GLY A 1 -19.03 -5.17 -26.89
CA GLY A 1 -19.11 -3.81 -27.23
C GLY A 1 -17.98 -2.99 -26.62
N TRP A 2 -18.02 -1.70 -26.79
CA TRP A 2 -17.01 -0.71 -26.39
C TRP A 2 -16.64 -0.76 -24.90
N VAL A 3 -17.52 -1.24 -24.03
CA VAL A 3 -17.31 -1.39 -22.57
C VAL A 3 -16.21 -2.42 -22.27
N ALA A 4 -16.01 -3.41 -23.13
CA ALA A 4 -14.95 -4.42 -22.96
C ALA A 4 -13.55 -3.84 -23.24
N LEU A 5 -13.47 -2.79 -24.08
CA LEU A 5 -12.21 -2.05 -24.35
C LEU A 5 -11.79 -1.16 -23.18
N LEU A 6 -12.73 -0.79 -22.30
CA LEU A 6 -12.47 0.01 -21.10
C LEU A 6 -12.13 -0.86 -19.87
N ARG A 7 -12.14 -2.18 -20.00
CA ARG A 7 -11.66 -3.06 -18.94
C ARG A 7 -10.18 -2.76 -18.65
N THR A 8 -9.86 -2.60 -17.40
CA THR A 8 -8.51 -2.25 -16.92
C THR A 8 -7.44 -3.17 -17.51
N SER A 9 -7.74 -4.44 -17.70
CA SER A 9 -6.84 -5.44 -18.30
C SER A 9 -6.54 -5.19 -19.79
N THR A 10 -7.51 -4.74 -20.58
CA THR A 10 -7.29 -4.43 -22.00
C THR A 10 -6.57 -3.11 -22.19
N LEU A 11 -6.85 -2.11 -21.34
CA LEU A 11 -6.13 -0.84 -21.34
C LEU A 11 -4.67 -1.02 -20.91
N THR A 12 -4.37 -1.90 -19.95
CA THR A 12 -2.98 -2.19 -19.54
C THR A 12 -2.22 -2.93 -20.66
N ALA A 13 -2.86 -3.88 -21.32
CA ALA A 13 -2.25 -4.58 -22.47
C ALA A 13 -1.98 -3.62 -23.64
N LEU A 14 -2.94 -2.75 -23.98
CA LEU A 14 -2.77 -1.72 -25.02
C LEU A 14 -1.66 -0.71 -24.67
N ARG A 15 -1.57 -0.27 -23.43
CA ARG A 15 -0.50 0.63 -22.98
C ARG A 15 0.87 -0.03 -23.01
N ALA A 16 0.95 -1.30 -22.63
CA ALA A 16 2.18 -2.09 -22.71
C ALA A 16 2.65 -2.27 -24.17
N THR A 17 1.75 -2.64 -25.08
CA THR A 17 2.07 -2.82 -26.50
C THR A 17 2.43 -1.51 -27.17
N LEU A 18 1.73 -0.41 -26.89
CA LEU A 18 2.09 0.93 -27.40
C LEU A 18 3.43 1.41 -26.84
N GLY A 19 3.70 1.14 -25.56
CA GLY A 19 4.97 1.47 -24.91
C GLY A 19 6.16 0.73 -25.56
N THR A 20 6.02 -0.58 -25.77
CA THR A 20 7.06 -1.41 -26.41
C THR A 20 7.27 -1.05 -27.87
N LEU A 21 6.21 -0.85 -28.66
CA LEU A 21 6.30 -0.41 -30.06
C LEU A 21 6.98 0.95 -30.17
N ARG A 22 6.66 1.89 -29.29
CA ARG A 22 7.25 3.22 -29.30
C ARG A 22 8.72 3.20 -28.88
N ARG A 23 9.11 2.31 -27.98
CA ARG A 23 10.51 2.07 -27.60
C ARG A 23 11.31 1.47 -28.74
N MET A 24 10.76 0.53 -29.49
CA MET A 24 11.45 -0.16 -30.59
C MET A 24 11.59 0.70 -31.85
N HIS A 25 10.64 1.58 -32.14
CA HIS A 25 10.56 2.28 -33.44
C HIS A 25 11.03 3.75 -33.40
N SER A 26 11.23 4.34 -32.23
CA SER A 26 11.56 5.76 -32.14
C SER A 26 13.06 5.99 -31.97
N ARG A 27 13.64 6.74 -32.91
CA ARG A 27 15.02 7.27 -32.83
C ARG A 27 15.14 8.49 -31.89
N LYS A 28 14.02 9.08 -31.44
CA LYS A 28 14.03 10.24 -30.54
C LYS A 28 14.04 9.78 -29.07
N GLN A 29 15.02 10.24 -28.31
CA GLN A 29 15.17 9.89 -26.89
C GLN A 29 13.88 10.14 -26.06
N THR A 30 13.22 11.27 -26.30
CA THR A 30 11.96 11.61 -25.57
C THR A 30 10.86 10.59 -25.79
N ALA A 31 10.68 10.09 -27.02
CA ALA A 31 9.64 9.10 -27.30
C ALA A 31 9.97 7.73 -26.68
N ARG A 32 11.26 7.41 -26.55
CA ARG A 32 11.75 6.22 -25.86
C ARG A 32 11.43 6.29 -24.36
N HIS A 33 11.73 7.42 -23.70
CA HIS A 33 11.43 7.61 -22.28
C HIS A 33 9.92 7.56 -21.99
N VAL A 34 9.09 8.17 -22.84
CA VAL A 34 7.62 8.04 -22.71
C VAL A 34 7.17 6.60 -22.85
N GLY A 35 7.78 5.83 -23.77
CA GLY A 35 7.50 4.41 -23.91
C GLY A 35 7.87 3.59 -22.67
N GLU A 36 9.02 3.90 -22.05
CA GLU A 36 9.49 3.25 -20.82
C GLU A 36 8.55 3.55 -19.62
N ILE A 37 8.10 4.80 -19.49
CA ILE A 37 7.13 5.19 -18.46
C ILE A 37 5.80 4.45 -18.64
N LEU A 38 5.27 4.42 -19.86
CA LEU A 38 4.02 3.72 -20.15
C LEU A 38 4.13 2.22 -19.91
N LEU A 39 5.25 1.61 -20.27
CA LEU A 39 5.51 0.19 -20.01
C LEU A 39 5.59 -0.08 -18.51
N GLY A 40 6.36 0.73 -17.77
CA GLY A 40 6.48 0.61 -16.32
C GLY A 40 5.12 0.73 -15.63
N PHE A 41 4.29 1.69 -16.04
CA PHE A 41 2.93 1.84 -15.52
C PHE A 41 2.04 0.64 -15.85
N ALA A 42 2.14 0.08 -17.05
CA ALA A 42 1.38 -1.11 -17.44
C ALA A 42 1.78 -2.34 -16.61
N VAL A 43 3.08 -2.54 -16.37
CA VAL A 43 3.60 -3.62 -15.53
C VAL A 43 3.13 -3.46 -14.09
N LEU A 44 3.13 -2.23 -13.55
CA LEU A 44 2.61 -1.94 -12.21
C LEU A 44 1.13 -2.30 -12.10
N MET A 45 0.30 -1.84 -13.03
CA MET A 45 -1.14 -2.15 -13.04
C MET A 45 -1.42 -3.65 -13.18
N TYR A 46 -0.66 -4.34 -14.02
CA TYR A 46 -0.75 -5.79 -14.16
C TYR A 46 -0.35 -6.51 -12.86
N GLY A 47 0.74 -6.07 -12.24
CA GLY A 47 1.19 -6.61 -10.95
C GLY A 47 0.13 -6.46 -9.86
N MET A 48 -0.50 -5.29 -9.74
CA MET A 48 -1.61 -5.07 -8.79
C MET A 48 -2.79 -6.01 -9.06
N THR A 49 -3.18 -6.18 -10.32
CA THR A 49 -4.26 -7.11 -10.70
C THR A 49 -3.89 -8.56 -10.36
N ALA A 50 -2.66 -8.97 -10.64
CA ALA A 50 -2.17 -10.31 -10.32
C ALA A 50 -2.13 -10.56 -8.81
N MET A 51 -1.69 -9.58 -8.01
CA MET A 51 -1.72 -9.65 -6.55
C MET A 51 -3.15 -9.80 -6.02
N SER A 52 -4.09 -8.97 -6.52
CA SER A 52 -5.50 -9.06 -6.12
C SER A 52 -6.10 -10.43 -6.43
N GLY A 53 -5.81 -10.98 -7.61
CA GLY A 53 -6.26 -12.33 -7.98
C GLY A 53 -5.64 -13.43 -7.12
N ALA A 54 -4.39 -13.27 -6.70
CA ALA A 54 -3.71 -14.24 -5.83
C ALA A 54 -4.30 -14.28 -4.41
N VAL A 55 -4.81 -13.15 -3.90
CA VAL A 55 -5.38 -13.07 -2.55
C VAL A 55 -6.90 -13.25 -2.52
N GLU A 56 -7.57 -13.27 -3.67
CA GLU A 56 -9.02 -13.44 -3.78
C GLU A 56 -9.54 -14.72 -3.06
N PRO A 57 -8.87 -15.88 -3.12
CA PRO A 57 -9.31 -17.08 -2.40
C PRO A 57 -9.29 -16.92 -0.87
N LEU A 58 -8.49 -16.00 -0.34
CA LEU A 58 -8.42 -15.73 1.10
C LEU A 58 -9.71 -15.09 1.63
N ARG A 59 -10.46 -14.38 0.77
CA ARG A 59 -11.72 -13.74 1.14
C ARG A 59 -12.77 -14.72 1.68
N GLU A 60 -12.74 -15.96 1.21
CA GLU A 60 -13.68 -17.00 1.63
C GLU A 60 -13.12 -17.88 2.76
N SER A 61 -11.87 -17.67 3.15
CA SER A 61 -11.23 -18.43 4.24
C SER A 61 -11.70 -17.94 5.60
N ALA A 62 -12.38 -18.79 6.36
CA ALA A 62 -12.80 -18.48 7.72
C ALA A 62 -11.61 -18.12 8.64
N VAL A 63 -10.47 -18.75 8.46
CA VAL A 63 -9.24 -18.45 9.21
C VAL A 63 -8.76 -17.05 8.90
N PHE A 64 -8.79 -16.64 7.63
CA PHE A 64 -8.38 -15.30 7.22
C PHE A 64 -9.35 -14.23 7.74
N ILE A 65 -10.66 -14.46 7.63
CA ILE A 65 -11.70 -13.53 8.14
C ILE A 65 -11.54 -13.35 9.65
N ASN A 66 -11.38 -14.44 10.42
CA ASN A 66 -11.18 -14.36 11.87
C ASN A 66 -9.88 -13.64 12.24
N ALA A 67 -8.79 -13.83 11.47
CA ALA A 67 -7.56 -13.09 11.67
C ALA A 67 -7.77 -11.58 11.40
N MET A 68 -8.46 -11.23 10.31
CA MET A 68 -8.73 -9.83 9.97
C MET A 68 -9.62 -9.14 11.02
N THR A 69 -10.65 -9.81 11.52
CA THR A 69 -11.51 -9.26 12.61
C THR A 69 -10.71 -9.06 13.90
N SER A 70 -9.71 -9.89 14.18
CA SER A 70 -8.80 -9.68 15.31
C SER A 70 -7.96 -8.41 15.17
N PHE A 71 -7.65 -7.98 13.93
CA PHE A 71 -6.90 -6.76 13.64
C PHE A 71 -7.74 -5.48 13.71
N ALA A 72 -9.05 -5.58 13.93
CA ALA A 72 -9.90 -4.44 14.28
C ALA A 72 -9.45 -3.78 15.60
N ASN A 73 -8.70 -4.49 16.46
CA ASN A 73 -8.01 -3.84 17.56
C ASN A 73 -6.88 -2.95 17.03
N PRO A 74 -6.94 -1.62 17.25
CA PRO A 74 -5.96 -0.69 16.66
C PRO A 74 -4.50 -1.00 17.02
N LEU A 75 -4.24 -1.47 18.24
CA LEU A 75 -2.87 -1.82 18.67
C LEU A 75 -2.33 -3.04 17.93
N LEU A 76 -3.17 -4.05 17.71
CA LEU A 76 -2.78 -5.23 16.95
C LEU A 76 -2.59 -4.88 15.47
N GLY A 77 -3.45 -4.07 14.90
CA GLY A 77 -3.31 -3.58 13.52
C GLY A 77 -2.00 -2.84 13.30
N ILE A 78 -1.64 -1.92 14.21
CA ILE A 78 -0.36 -1.20 14.15
C ILE A 78 0.82 -2.19 14.25
N LEU A 79 0.80 -3.12 15.21
CA LEU A 79 1.86 -4.10 15.38
C LEU A 79 2.06 -4.96 14.13
N VAL A 80 0.97 -5.43 13.54
CA VAL A 80 0.99 -6.20 12.29
C VAL A 80 1.60 -5.38 11.16
N GLY A 81 1.18 -4.12 10.99
CA GLY A 81 1.74 -3.22 9.99
C GLY A 81 3.26 -3.02 10.16
N ILE A 82 3.73 -2.81 11.40
CA ILE A 82 5.15 -2.67 11.72
C ILE A 82 5.92 -3.94 11.34
N VAL A 83 5.49 -5.10 11.81
CA VAL A 83 6.17 -6.38 11.55
C VAL A 83 6.18 -6.69 10.06
N PHE A 84 5.03 -6.53 9.39
CA PHE A 84 4.89 -6.79 7.97
C PHE A 84 5.83 -5.93 7.13
N THR A 85 5.86 -4.62 7.38
CA THR A 85 6.76 -3.72 6.65
C THR A 85 8.23 -3.95 6.99
N SER A 86 8.54 -4.29 8.24
CA SER A 86 9.89 -4.62 8.65
C SER A 86 10.46 -5.85 7.93
N VAL A 87 9.61 -6.86 7.68
CA VAL A 87 10.00 -8.08 6.94
C VAL A 87 10.16 -7.79 5.46
N ILE A 88 9.19 -7.09 4.85
CA ILE A 88 9.22 -6.74 3.42
C ILE A 88 10.27 -5.67 3.12
N GLN A 89 10.59 -4.82 4.10
CA GLN A 89 11.52 -3.67 3.98
C GLN A 89 11.10 -2.66 2.90
N SER A 90 9.82 -2.61 2.59
CA SER A 90 9.26 -1.70 1.59
C SER A 90 7.83 -1.31 1.97
N ALA A 91 7.65 -0.07 2.41
CA ALA A 91 6.33 0.47 2.75
C ALA A 91 5.39 0.48 1.54
N SER A 92 5.88 0.85 0.36
CA SER A 92 5.07 0.85 -0.86
C SER A 92 4.61 -0.55 -1.28
N ALA A 93 5.45 -1.57 -1.09
CA ALA A 93 5.03 -2.95 -1.34
C ALA A 93 3.99 -3.41 -0.30
N ALA A 94 4.17 -3.06 0.98
CA ALA A 94 3.22 -3.38 2.04
C ALA A 94 1.85 -2.73 1.77
N VAL A 95 1.82 -1.44 1.39
CA VAL A 95 0.60 -0.75 0.97
C VAL A 95 -0.02 -1.41 -0.26
N GLY A 96 0.79 -1.80 -1.27
CA GLY A 96 0.30 -2.49 -2.46
C GLY A 96 -0.40 -3.82 -2.14
N ILE A 97 0.14 -4.60 -1.20
CA ILE A 97 -0.50 -5.83 -0.73
C ILE A 97 -1.80 -5.53 0.01
N LEU A 98 -1.81 -4.51 0.87
CA LEU A 98 -3.02 -4.08 1.56
C LEU A 98 -4.10 -3.59 0.58
N GLN A 99 -3.72 -2.86 -0.47
CA GLN A 99 -4.61 -2.46 -1.56
C GLN A 99 -5.19 -3.67 -2.30
N ALA A 100 -4.35 -4.68 -2.57
CA ALA A 100 -4.81 -5.92 -3.21
C ALA A 100 -5.85 -6.64 -2.34
N LEU A 101 -5.62 -6.73 -1.03
CA LEU A 101 -6.58 -7.29 -0.07
C LEU A 101 -7.86 -6.45 0.00
N ALA A 102 -7.76 -5.12 0.02
CA ALA A 102 -8.91 -4.23 0.02
C ALA A 102 -9.76 -4.37 -1.26
N ALA A 103 -9.12 -4.58 -2.41
CA ALA A 103 -9.82 -4.80 -3.67
C ALA A 103 -10.70 -6.08 -3.65
N THR A 104 -10.39 -7.06 -2.80
CA THR A 104 -11.25 -8.23 -2.57
C THR A 104 -12.48 -7.92 -1.73
N GLY A 105 -12.55 -6.75 -1.08
CA GLY A 105 -13.61 -6.36 -0.15
C GLY A 105 -13.50 -7.00 1.24
N ALA A 106 -12.36 -7.64 1.55
CA ALA A 106 -12.13 -8.28 2.85
C ALA A 106 -11.62 -7.32 3.94
N VAL A 107 -11.25 -6.09 3.57
CA VAL A 107 -10.65 -5.10 4.46
C VAL A 107 -11.54 -3.87 4.55
N THR A 108 -11.94 -3.52 5.78
CA THR A 108 -12.67 -2.30 6.11
C THR A 108 -11.69 -1.18 6.48
N PHE A 109 -12.18 0.06 6.56
CA PHE A 109 -11.38 1.19 7.04
C PHE A 109 -10.88 0.99 8.47
N GLU A 110 -11.71 0.41 9.33
CA GLU A 110 -11.38 0.09 10.73
C GLU A 110 -10.14 -0.80 10.83
N ILE A 111 -10.01 -1.78 9.94
CA ILE A 111 -8.86 -2.71 9.89
C ILE A 111 -7.67 -2.07 9.19
N ALA A 112 -7.90 -1.38 8.08
CA ALA A 112 -6.83 -0.86 7.23
C ALA A 112 -6.07 0.30 7.87
N LEU A 113 -6.77 1.20 8.55
CA LEU A 113 -6.17 2.41 9.13
C LEU A 113 -5.05 2.11 10.14
N PRO A 114 -5.27 1.25 11.17
CA PRO A 114 -4.20 0.88 12.08
C PRO A 114 -3.02 0.18 11.38
N ILE A 115 -3.31 -0.66 10.39
CA ILE A 115 -2.25 -1.34 9.61
C ILE A 115 -1.42 -0.32 8.84
N ILE A 116 -2.03 0.70 8.21
CA ILE A 116 -1.32 1.77 7.49
C ILE A 116 -0.43 2.57 8.45
N MET A 117 -0.96 2.91 9.63
CA MET A 117 -0.15 3.58 10.66
C MET A 117 1.07 2.72 11.07
N GLY A 118 0.86 1.41 11.22
CA GLY A 118 1.94 0.46 11.48
C GLY A 118 2.95 0.37 10.33
N ILE A 119 2.49 0.38 9.08
CA ILE A 119 3.34 0.39 7.88
C ILE A 119 4.24 1.63 7.87
N ALA A 120 3.71 2.81 8.20
CA ALA A 120 4.48 4.04 8.28
C ALA A 120 5.61 3.93 9.32
N ILE A 121 5.30 3.48 10.53
CA ILE A 121 6.30 3.28 11.59
C ILE A 121 7.30 2.19 11.19
N GLY A 122 6.85 1.10 10.59
CA GLY A 122 7.69 -0.01 10.12
C GLY A 122 8.68 0.38 9.03
N ALA A 123 8.39 1.43 8.27
CA ALA A 123 9.30 1.99 7.26
C ALA A 123 10.61 2.53 7.87
N ALA A 124 10.62 2.88 9.16
CA ALA A 124 11.83 3.29 9.86
C ALA A 124 12.79 2.11 10.16
N VAL A 125 12.31 0.87 10.18
CA VAL A 125 13.12 -0.29 10.57
C VAL A 125 14.34 -0.52 9.66
N PRO A 126 14.24 -0.49 8.32
CA PRO A 126 15.41 -0.58 7.45
C PRO A 126 16.44 0.53 7.70
N VAL A 127 15.95 1.75 7.99
CA VAL A 127 16.80 2.90 8.31
C VAL A 127 17.54 2.68 9.63
N LEU A 128 16.87 2.14 10.65
CA LEU A 128 17.48 1.78 11.93
C LEU A 128 18.53 0.68 11.76
N LEU A 129 18.21 -0.35 10.97
CA LEU A 129 19.16 -1.43 10.68
C LEU A 129 20.42 -0.91 9.97
N SER A 130 20.26 -0.02 9.00
CA SER A 130 21.38 0.60 8.30
C SER A 130 22.24 1.49 9.23
N ALA A 131 21.63 2.06 10.26
CA ALA A 131 22.31 2.91 11.23
C ALA A 131 23.17 2.14 12.24
N LEU A 132 23.02 0.81 12.35
CA LEU A 132 23.82 0.00 13.26
C LEU A 132 25.33 0.13 12.97
N GLY A 133 25.69 0.16 11.67
CA GLY A 133 27.06 0.37 11.21
C GLY A 133 27.47 1.82 10.97
N ALA A 134 26.56 2.78 11.17
CA ALA A 134 26.80 4.17 10.87
C ALA A 134 27.56 4.90 12.00
N ASN A 135 28.10 6.07 11.65
CA ASN A 135 28.67 7.00 12.60
C ASN A 135 27.59 7.64 13.50
N VAL A 136 28.00 8.43 14.50
CA VAL A 136 27.08 9.04 15.48
C VAL A 136 26.00 9.91 14.80
N SER A 137 26.35 10.64 13.75
CA SER A 137 25.39 11.46 12.99
C SER A 137 24.33 10.61 12.30
N GLY A 138 24.73 9.49 11.65
CA GLY A 138 23.81 8.56 11.02
C GLY A 138 22.83 7.92 12.01
N LYS A 139 23.33 7.52 13.20
CA LYS A 139 22.47 6.99 14.28
C LYS A 139 21.46 8.00 14.77
N ARG A 140 21.88 9.26 14.94
CA ARG A 140 20.97 10.37 15.34
C ARG A 140 19.88 10.60 14.29
N THR A 141 20.25 10.62 13.02
CA THR A 141 19.29 10.79 11.92
C THR A 141 18.26 9.66 11.88
N ALA A 142 18.70 8.41 12.02
CA ALA A 142 17.78 7.25 12.03
C ALA A 142 16.83 7.30 13.23
N PHE A 143 17.32 7.74 14.41
CA PHE A 143 16.48 7.88 15.59
C PHE A 143 15.46 9.01 15.44
N VAL A 144 15.85 10.16 14.88
CA VAL A 144 14.94 11.27 14.58
C VAL A 144 13.87 10.84 13.56
N TYR A 145 14.25 10.08 12.53
CA TYR A 145 13.32 9.54 11.57
C TYR A 145 12.24 8.66 12.25
N LEU A 146 12.67 7.70 13.08
CA LEU A 146 11.75 6.88 13.86
C LEU A 146 10.84 7.70 14.76
N LEU A 147 11.39 8.72 15.45
CA LEU A 147 10.60 9.59 16.32
C LEU A 147 9.51 10.33 15.55
N ILE A 148 9.82 10.84 14.36
CA ILE A 148 8.85 11.55 13.51
C ILE A 148 7.73 10.60 13.09
N ASP A 149 8.05 9.39 12.66
CA ASP A 149 7.05 8.41 12.23
C ASP A 149 6.15 7.97 13.40
N VAL A 150 6.74 7.68 14.56
CA VAL A 150 5.99 7.29 15.77
C VAL A 150 5.13 8.45 16.27
N LEU A 151 5.71 9.64 16.43
CA LEU A 151 4.96 10.81 16.90
C LEU A 151 3.86 11.21 15.91
N GLY A 152 4.15 11.19 14.62
CA GLY A 152 3.17 11.43 13.57
C GLY A 152 2.02 10.45 13.65
N GLY A 153 2.33 9.15 13.73
CA GLY A 153 1.33 8.09 13.87
C GLY A 153 0.47 8.25 15.14
N VAL A 154 1.11 8.51 16.28
CA VAL A 154 0.39 8.70 17.56
C VAL A 154 -0.49 9.95 17.52
N ILE A 155 0.03 11.09 17.06
CA ILE A 155 -0.73 12.35 17.02
C ILE A 155 -1.92 12.23 16.10
N TRP A 156 -1.71 11.79 14.85
CA TRP A 156 -2.80 11.63 13.88
C TRP A 156 -3.78 10.55 14.28
N GLY A 157 -3.30 9.44 14.84
CA GLY A 157 -4.15 8.38 15.37
C GLY A 157 -5.03 8.87 16.51
N CYS A 158 -4.46 9.58 17.50
CA CYS A 158 -5.24 10.16 18.60
C CYS A 158 -6.28 11.16 18.10
N ILE A 159 -5.91 12.05 17.17
CA ILE A 159 -6.86 13.00 16.58
C ILE A 159 -7.98 12.26 15.87
N PHE A 160 -7.62 11.32 15.00
CA PHE A 160 -8.60 10.56 14.22
C PHE A 160 -9.58 9.79 15.11
N TYR A 161 -9.08 9.00 16.05
CA TYR A 161 -9.95 8.21 16.95
C TYR A 161 -10.75 9.08 17.91
N ALA A 162 -10.21 10.22 18.36
CA ALA A 162 -10.96 11.18 19.16
C ALA A 162 -12.13 11.80 18.38
N VAL A 163 -11.88 12.21 17.13
CA VAL A 163 -12.92 12.76 16.25
C VAL A 163 -13.94 11.68 15.89
N ASN A 164 -13.49 10.46 15.57
CA ASN A 164 -14.39 9.33 15.31
C ASN A 164 -15.28 9.02 16.49
N GLY A 165 -14.79 9.09 17.72
CA GLY A 165 -15.59 8.89 18.94
C GLY A 165 -16.67 9.94 19.17
N VAL A 166 -16.54 11.15 18.55
CA VAL A 166 -17.55 12.22 18.65
C VAL A 166 -18.51 12.20 17.46
N VAL A 167 -18.01 11.96 16.25
CA VAL A 167 -18.75 12.10 14.99
C VAL A 167 -19.33 10.77 14.51
N ASN A 168 -18.77 9.63 14.95
CA ASN A 168 -19.10 8.29 14.46
C ASN A 168 -19.10 8.24 12.94
N PHE A 169 -17.93 8.09 12.37
CA PHE A 169 -17.81 8.04 10.91
C PHE A 169 -18.39 6.75 10.32
N ASP A 170 -19.50 6.84 9.62
CA ASP A 170 -20.19 5.71 8.99
C ASP A 170 -19.32 4.95 7.98
N PHE A 171 -18.26 5.58 7.47
CA PHE A 171 -17.35 4.94 6.52
C PHE A 171 -16.38 3.93 7.16
N MET A 172 -16.23 3.92 8.48
CA MET A 172 -15.30 3.00 9.16
C MET A 172 -15.66 1.54 8.91
N ASP A 173 -16.94 1.22 8.87
CA ASP A 173 -17.44 -0.12 8.62
C ASP A 173 -17.52 -0.47 7.12
N THR A 174 -17.25 0.49 6.25
CA THR A 174 -17.28 0.26 4.80
C THR A 174 -15.98 -0.38 4.32
N THR A 175 -16.09 -1.19 3.26
CA THR A 175 -14.91 -1.77 2.62
C THR A 175 -14.08 -0.69 1.94
N MET A 176 -12.78 -0.70 2.18
CA MET A 176 -11.86 0.20 1.49
C MET A 176 -11.72 -0.16 0.02
N THR A 177 -11.79 0.86 -0.83
CA THR A 177 -11.42 0.73 -2.23
C THR A 177 -9.92 0.95 -2.41
N THR A 178 -9.36 0.46 -3.49
CA THR A 178 -7.93 0.65 -3.84
C THR A 178 -7.53 2.13 -3.83
N VAL A 179 -8.44 3.02 -4.28
CA VAL A 179 -8.19 4.46 -4.30
C VAL A 179 -8.16 5.06 -2.90
N SER A 180 -9.05 4.62 -2.02
CA SER A 180 -9.09 5.11 -0.63
C SER A 180 -7.81 4.78 0.13
N ILE A 181 -7.27 3.57 -0.06
CA ILE A 181 -5.99 3.18 0.57
C ILE A 181 -4.81 4.00 0.02
N ALA A 182 -4.83 4.33 -1.26
CA ALA A 182 -3.76 5.13 -1.87
C ALA A 182 -3.76 6.59 -1.38
N LEU A 183 -4.91 7.09 -0.92
CA LEU A 183 -5.08 8.47 -0.45
C LEU A 183 -4.92 8.60 1.08
N ALA A 184 -4.97 7.49 1.82
CA ALA A 184 -4.78 7.45 3.27
C ALA A 184 -3.30 7.37 3.62
#